data_280d96015a77cc56ad2524efe8f23dfb
#
_entry.id   280d96015a77cc56ad2524efe8f23dfb
#
_cell.length_a   1.000
_cell.length_b   1.000
_cell.length_c   1.000
_cell.angle_alpha   90.00
_cell.angle_beta   90.00
_cell.angle_gamma   90.00
#
_symmetry.space_group_name_H-M   'P 1'
#
loop_
_entity.id
_entity.type
_entity.pdbx_description
1 polymer ?
#
loop_
_entity_poly.entity_id
_entity_poly.type
_entity_poly.pdbx_seq_one_letter_code
_entity_poly.pdbx_strand_id
1 'polypeptide(L)'
;VAKISSPSLVKFHEPDSPLSIEIMGAAEDECYLRDILSLTLSPELDAKHSDIKIVYTPLHGCGVRLVPETLSRLGFKNIIHVPEQDLSDGNFPTVVSPNPEEASALKMAIEKAEQTHADLVIATDPDADRMGIAVRDNEGKMVLFNGNQTASLMTYYILKRREELGTLGEGKYVVKTIVTTELIREICESFGIPVYNVLTGFKYIAEVVKRNEATGEFVCGGEESYGFNVGEFVR
;
A
#
# COMPACT_ATOMS: atom_id res chain seq x y z
N VAL A 1 -4.33 21.63 14.96
CA VAL A 1 -5.76 21.25 14.92
C VAL A 1 -6.39 21.38 16.29
N ALA A 2 -5.83 20.77 17.37
CA ALA A 2 -6.43 20.79 18.72
C ALA A 2 -6.70 22.20 19.31
N LYS A 3 -6.08 23.25 18.78
CA LYS A 3 -6.28 24.65 19.19
C LYS A 3 -7.34 25.41 18.37
N ILE A 4 -7.88 24.78 17.33
CA ILE A 4 -8.92 25.37 16.48
C ILE A 4 -10.28 24.92 17.02
N SER A 5 -10.95 25.81 17.73
CA SER A 5 -12.25 25.56 18.38
C SER A 5 -13.44 26.13 17.59
N SER A 6 -13.18 26.84 16.49
CA SER A 6 -14.21 27.45 15.65
C SER A 6 -13.70 27.55 14.20
N PRO A 7 -14.57 27.40 13.18
CA PRO A 7 -14.21 27.65 11.77
C PRO A 7 -13.64 29.06 11.54
N SER A 8 -14.02 30.06 12.33
CA SER A 8 -13.50 31.43 12.23
C SER A 8 -12.01 31.56 12.60
N LEU A 9 -11.43 30.53 13.23
CA LEU A 9 -9.99 30.50 13.54
C LEU A 9 -9.14 29.91 12.42
N VAL A 10 -9.77 29.40 11.38
CA VAL A 10 -9.09 28.89 10.19
C VAL A 10 -8.54 30.08 9.40
N LYS A 11 -7.23 30.11 9.19
CA LYS A 11 -6.58 31.14 8.38
C LYS A 11 -6.53 30.67 6.93
N PHE A 12 -7.04 31.50 6.05
CA PHE A 12 -6.94 31.30 4.62
C PHE A 12 -5.76 32.09 4.06
N HIS A 13 -5.25 31.67 2.91
CA HIS A 13 -4.23 32.42 2.20
C HIS A 13 -4.78 33.76 1.73
N GLU A 14 -4.10 34.85 2.12
CA GLU A 14 -4.44 36.20 1.65
C GLU A 14 -3.67 36.48 0.35
N PRO A 15 -4.27 37.12 -0.67
CA PRO A 15 -3.60 37.43 -1.93
C PRO A 15 -2.28 38.18 -1.78
N ASP A 16 -2.19 39.05 -0.77
CA ASP A 16 -1.01 39.87 -0.49
C ASP A 16 -0.07 39.27 0.58
N SER A 17 -0.28 37.99 0.94
CA SER A 17 0.56 37.31 1.90
C SER A 17 1.98 37.14 1.35
N PRO A 18 3.02 37.42 2.18
CA PRO A 18 4.41 37.15 1.78
C PRO A 18 4.70 35.63 1.65
N LEU A 19 3.77 34.77 2.10
CA LEU A 19 3.89 33.32 1.99
C LEU A 19 3.31 32.89 0.64
N SER A 20 4.12 32.23 -0.17
CA SER A 20 3.66 31.59 -1.40
C SER A 20 3.05 30.22 -1.11
N ILE A 21 2.03 29.83 -1.88
CA ILE A 21 1.56 28.47 -1.96
C ILE A 21 2.13 27.90 -3.25
N GLU A 22 3.00 26.90 -3.13
CA GLU A 22 3.55 26.17 -4.26
C GLU A 22 2.77 24.86 -4.46
N ILE A 23 2.42 24.60 -5.71
CA ILE A 23 1.80 23.32 -6.08
C ILE A 23 2.94 22.38 -6.46
N MET A 24 3.05 21.29 -5.71
CA MET A 24 3.98 20.20 -6.03
C MET A 24 3.68 19.62 -7.40
N GLY A 25 4.70 19.45 -8.21
CA GLY A 25 4.57 19.06 -9.61
C GLY A 25 5.38 17.83 -9.97
N ALA A 26 5.72 17.74 -11.26
CA ALA A 26 6.40 16.57 -11.82
C ALA A 26 7.79 16.30 -11.20
N ALA A 27 8.47 17.32 -10.69
CA ALA A 27 9.78 17.15 -10.06
C ALA A 27 9.68 16.40 -8.74
N GLU A 28 8.68 16.70 -7.94
CA GLU A 28 8.39 16.04 -6.68
C GLU A 28 7.86 14.62 -6.90
N ASP A 29 6.97 14.45 -7.88
CA ASP A 29 6.50 13.13 -8.31
C ASP A 29 7.70 12.24 -8.72
N GLU A 30 8.66 12.76 -9.48
CA GLU A 30 9.85 12.03 -9.91
C GLU A 30 10.74 11.62 -8.73
N CYS A 31 10.92 12.49 -7.75
CA CYS A 31 11.66 12.16 -6.53
C CYS A 31 10.98 11.03 -5.77
N TYR A 32 9.66 11.14 -5.57
CA TYR A 32 8.87 10.12 -4.87
C TYR A 32 8.89 8.76 -5.58
N LEU A 33 8.67 8.76 -6.90
CA LEU A 33 8.69 7.54 -7.72
C LEU A 33 10.06 6.85 -7.68
N ARG A 34 11.14 7.61 -7.75
CA ARG A 34 12.50 7.06 -7.63
C ARG A 34 12.69 6.36 -6.28
N ASP A 35 12.21 6.97 -5.19
CA ASP A 35 12.34 6.40 -3.86
C ASP A 35 11.48 5.12 -3.72
N ILE A 36 10.25 5.12 -4.23
CA ILE A 36 9.40 3.93 -4.29
C ILE A 36 10.06 2.78 -5.08
N LEU A 37 10.58 3.08 -6.26
CA LEU A 37 11.24 2.07 -7.10
C LEU A 37 12.48 1.46 -6.43
N SER A 38 13.14 2.20 -5.54
CA SER A 38 14.28 1.69 -4.79
C SER A 38 13.91 0.61 -3.76
N LEU A 39 12.63 0.46 -3.43
CA LEU A 39 12.13 -0.58 -2.50
C LEU A 39 11.95 -1.94 -3.17
N THR A 40 12.06 -2.02 -4.50
CA THR A 40 11.89 -3.26 -5.26
C THR A 40 12.95 -4.27 -4.86
N LEU A 41 12.51 -5.44 -4.37
CA LEU A 41 13.39 -6.52 -3.93
C LEU A 41 13.69 -7.55 -5.03
N SER A 42 12.93 -7.55 -6.12
CA SER A 42 12.99 -8.57 -7.16
C SER A 42 12.84 -7.99 -8.58
N PRO A 43 13.64 -7.01 -8.99
CA PRO A 43 13.50 -6.37 -10.31
C PRO A 43 13.62 -7.36 -11.48
N GLU A 44 14.34 -8.47 -11.28
CA GLU A 44 14.46 -9.54 -12.27
C GLU A 44 13.15 -10.32 -12.46
N LEU A 45 12.32 -10.44 -11.40
CA LEU A 45 10.99 -11.09 -11.46
C LEU A 45 9.97 -10.15 -12.10
N ASP A 46 10.03 -8.86 -11.79
CA ASP A 46 9.17 -7.85 -12.40
C ASP A 46 9.38 -7.83 -13.92
N ALA A 47 10.62 -7.83 -14.37
CA ALA A 47 10.97 -7.90 -15.79
C ALA A 47 10.49 -9.21 -16.45
N LYS A 48 10.64 -10.36 -15.76
CA LYS A 48 10.23 -11.67 -16.26
C LYS A 48 8.71 -11.81 -16.40
N HIS A 49 7.96 -11.18 -15.53
CA HIS A 49 6.49 -11.24 -15.45
C HIS A 49 5.81 -9.95 -15.92
N SER A 50 6.50 -9.15 -16.74
CA SER A 50 6.02 -7.85 -17.22
C SER A 50 4.77 -7.91 -18.10
N ASP A 51 4.37 -9.10 -18.52
CA ASP A 51 3.21 -9.38 -19.37
C ASP A 51 1.93 -9.68 -18.60
N ILE A 52 1.98 -9.84 -17.27
CA ILE A 52 0.76 -10.02 -16.46
C ILE A 52 -0.20 -8.86 -16.68
N LYS A 53 -1.48 -9.18 -16.65
CA LYS A 53 -2.55 -8.18 -16.78
C LYS A 53 -3.05 -7.78 -15.41
N ILE A 54 -2.93 -6.51 -15.10
CA ILE A 54 -3.32 -5.92 -13.81
C ILE A 54 -4.48 -4.97 -14.02
N VAL A 55 -5.61 -5.23 -13.39
CA VAL A 55 -6.68 -4.23 -13.27
C VAL A 55 -6.40 -3.40 -12.03
N TYR A 56 -6.37 -2.07 -12.19
CA TYR A 56 -6.20 -1.14 -11.09
C TYR A 56 -7.41 -0.22 -10.92
N THR A 57 -7.82 0.02 -9.68
CA THR A 57 -8.80 1.03 -9.30
C THR A 57 -8.35 1.83 -8.08
N PRO A 58 -8.41 3.17 -8.14
CA PRO A 58 -8.16 4.05 -7.00
C PRO A 58 -9.40 4.26 -6.11
N LEU A 59 -10.53 3.65 -6.41
CA LEU A 59 -11.81 3.88 -5.73
C LEU A 59 -12.15 5.37 -5.55
N HIS A 60 -12.02 6.15 -6.64
CA HIS A 60 -12.17 7.61 -6.68
C HIS A 60 -11.11 8.40 -5.90
N GLY A 61 -9.98 7.77 -5.55
CA GLY A 61 -8.95 8.35 -4.69
C GLY A 61 -7.74 8.92 -5.42
N CYS A 62 -6.76 9.34 -4.62
CA CYS A 62 -5.54 10.01 -5.08
C CYS A 62 -4.52 9.07 -5.76
N GLY A 63 -4.65 7.75 -5.58
CA GLY A 63 -3.73 6.76 -6.16
C GLY A 63 -3.73 6.70 -7.70
N VAL A 64 -4.72 7.31 -8.36
CA VAL A 64 -4.95 7.23 -9.82
C VAL A 64 -3.73 7.61 -10.67
N ARG A 65 -2.85 8.49 -10.21
CA ARG A 65 -1.66 8.93 -10.96
C ARG A 65 -0.42 8.09 -10.67
N LEU A 66 -0.05 8.00 -9.40
CA LEU A 66 1.26 7.48 -9.01
C LEU A 66 1.30 5.95 -8.98
N VAL A 67 0.19 5.27 -8.68
CA VAL A 67 0.20 3.79 -8.64
C VAL A 67 0.38 3.18 -10.04
N PRO A 68 -0.41 3.56 -11.07
CA PRO A 68 -0.19 3.05 -12.43
C PRO A 68 1.18 3.44 -12.99
N GLU A 69 1.66 4.65 -12.70
CA GLU A 69 2.99 5.10 -13.14
C GLU A 69 4.10 4.27 -12.49
N THR A 70 3.99 3.96 -11.18
CA THR A 70 4.93 3.07 -10.49
C THR A 70 4.96 1.69 -11.12
N LEU A 71 3.79 1.08 -11.35
CA LEU A 71 3.67 -0.23 -11.98
C LEU A 71 4.29 -0.23 -13.39
N SER A 72 4.04 0.81 -14.16
CA SER A 72 4.63 0.99 -15.51
C SER A 72 6.15 1.06 -15.45
N ARG A 73 6.72 1.82 -14.51
CA ARG A 73 8.18 1.94 -14.32
C ARG A 73 8.84 0.67 -13.80
N LEU A 74 8.10 -0.17 -13.06
CA LEU A 74 8.52 -1.52 -12.70
C LEU A 74 8.54 -2.48 -13.90
N GLY A 75 7.99 -2.05 -15.05
CA GLY A 75 8.02 -2.80 -16.31
C GLY A 75 6.72 -3.52 -16.66
N PHE A 76 5.66 -3.42 -15.84
CA PHE A 76 4.36 -4.00 -16.16
C PHE A 76 3.69 -3.25 -17.30
N LYS A 77 3.32 -3.99 -18.37
CA LYS A 77 2.86 -3.41 -19.65
C LYS A 77 1.34 -3.37 -19.77
N ASN A 78 0.64 -4.19 -19.03
CA ASN A 78 -0.80 -4.40 -19.18
C ASN A 78 -1.54 -3.92 -17.94
N ILE A 79 -1.54 -2.61 -17.70
CA ILE A 79 -2.28 -1.96 -16.62
C ILE A 79 -3.62 -1.51 -17.19
N ILE A 80 -4.71 -2.06 -16.68
CA ILE A 80 -6.07 -1.85 -17.13
C ILE A 80 -6.81 -1.05 -16.07
N HIS A 81 -7.30 0.12 -16.43
CA HIS A 81 -8.03 1.00 -15.55
C HIS A 81 -9.52 0.63 -15.45
N VAL A 82 -10.16 1.12 -14.38
CA VAL A 82 -11.62 1.20 -14.22
C VAL A 82 -12.02 2.66 -14.37
N PRO A 83 -12.29 3.14 -15.60
CA PRO A 83 -12.42 4.58 -15.90
C PRO A 83 -13.48 5.29 -15.06
N GLU A 84 -14.54 4.57 -14.68
CA GLU A 84 -15.62 5.10 -13.85
C GLU A 84 -15.16 5.43 -12.42
N GLN A 85 -14.06 4.83 -11.97
CA GLN A 85 -13.49 5.02 -10.64
C GLN A 85 -12.18 5.83 -10.64
N ASP A 86 -11.66 6.19 -11.82
CA ASP A 86 -10.43 7.00 -11.96
C ASP A 86 -10.65 8.48 -11.63
N LEU A 87 -11.89 8.97 -11.73
CA LEU A 87 -12.20 10.33 -11.34
C LEU A 87 -12.20 10.45 -9.82
N SER A 88 -11.31 11.28 -9.27
CA SER A 88 -11.34 11.63 -7.85
C SER A 88 -12.62 12.38 -7.50
N ASP A 89 -13.51 11.75 -6.74
CA ASP A 89 -14.80 12.30 -6.36
C ASP A 89 -15.16 11.89 -4.93
N GLY A 90 -15.23 12.88 -4.04
CA GLY A 90 -15.58 12.67 -2.63
C GLY A 90 -17.02 12.21 -2.36
N ASN A 91 -17.88 12.13 -3.40
CA ASN A 91 -19.21 11.53 -3.31
C ASN A 91 -19.22 10.02 -3.58
N PHE A 92 -18.09 9.46 -4.08
CA PHE A 92 -17.91 8.03 -4.35
C PHE A 92 -19.06 7.39 -5.15
N PRO A 93 -19.40 7.91 -6.35
CA PRO A 93 -20.67 7.62 -7.03
C PRO A 93 -20.85 6.14 -7.45
N THR A 94 -19.79 5.36 -7.48
CA THR A 94 -19.83 3.94 -7.88
C THR A 94 -19.79 2.95 -6.73
N VAL A 95 -19.55 3.41 -5.50
CA VAL A 95 -19.41 2.56 -4.30
C VAL A 95 -20.14 3.17 -3.11
N VAL A 96 -20.68 2.32 -2.26
CA VAL A 96 -21.30 2.75 -0.99
C VAL A 96 -20.23 3.11 0.04
N SER A 97 -19.14 2.36 0.03
CA SER A 97 -17.97 2.55 0.88
C SER A 97 -16.71 2.31 0.03
N PRO A 98 -15.79 3.28 -0.07
CA PRO A 98 -14.56 3.14 -0.88
C PRO A 98 -13.49 2.35 -0.10
N ASN A 99 -13.87 1.22 0.49
CA ASN A 99 -12.98 0.38 1.28
C ASN A 99 -12.60 -0.88 0.50
N PRO A 100 -11.30 -1.09 0.19
CA PRO A 100 -10.84 -2.26 -0.59
C PRO A 100 -11.01 -3.60 0.15
N GLU A 101 -11.40 -3.61 1.42
CA GLU A 101 -11.79 -4.81 2.15
C GLU A 101 -13.15 -5.35 1.69
N GLU A 102 -14.01 -4.48 1.16
CA GLU A 102 -15.36 -4.82 0.80
C GLU A 102 -15.42 -5.35 -0.65
N ALA A 103 -15.88 -6.59 -0.83
CA ALA A 103 -16.06 -7.17 -2.16
C ALA A 103 -16.97 -6.30 -3.06
N SER A 104 -17.92 -5.57 -2.47
CA SER A 104 -18.78 -4.62 -3.18
C SER A 104 -18.01 -3.47 -3.81
N ALA A 105 -16.96 -2.96 -3.15
CA ALA A 105 -16.12 -1.88 -3.66
C ALA A 105 -15.27 -2.34 -4.86
N LEU A 106 -14.81 -3.59 -4.84
CA LEU A 106 -14.00 -4.18 -5.91
C LEU A 106 -14.83 -4.77 -7.05
N LYS A 107 -16.16 -4.76 -6.97
CA LYS A 107 -17.03 -5.41 -7.94
C LYS A 107 -16.71 -4.99 -9.38
N MET A 108 -16.62 -3.69 -9.67
CA MET A 108 -16.32 -3.20 -11.02
C MET A 108 -14.94 -3.64 -11.51
N ALA A 109 -13.94 -3.62 -10.63
CA ALA A 109 -12.58 -4.05 -10.96
C ALA A 109 -12.53 -5.57 -11.21
N ILE A 110 -13.24 -6.38 -10.43
CA ILE A 110 -13.37 -7.83 -10.63
C ILE A 110 -14.10 -8.13 -11.94
N GLU A 111 -15.22 -7.46 -12.23
CA GLU A 111 -15.94 -7.61 -13.50
C GLU A 111 -15.04 -7.23 -14.70
N LYS A 112 -14.25 -6.17 -14.56
CA LYS A 112 -13.26 -5.78 -15.57
C LYS A 112 -12.18 -6.85 -15.77
N ALA A 113 -11.69 -7.43 -14.65
CA ALA A 113 -10.70 -8.50 -14.69
C ALA A 113 -11.22 -9.77 -15.37
N GLU A 114 -12.49 -10.12 -15.14
CA GLU A 114 -13.12 -11.24 -15.84
C GLU A 114 -13.26 -10.97 -17.36
N GLN A 115 -13.68 -9.77 -17.75
CA GLN A 115 -13.84 -9.38 -19.15
C GLN A 115 -12.51 -9.36 -19.92
N THR A 116 -11.43 -8.96 -19.26
CA THR A 116 -10.10 -8.80 -19.87
C THR A 116 -9.20 -10.00 -19.67
N HIS A 117 -9.67 -11.01 -18.92
CA HIS A 117 -8.86 -12.14 -18.46
C HIS A 117 -7.58 -11.66 -17.75
N ALA A 118 -7.75 -10.72 -16.83
CA ALA A 118 -6.64 -10.22 -16.02
C ALA A 118 -6.25 -11.23 -14.93
N ASP A 119 -4.98 -11.20 -14.56
CA ASP A 119 -4.38 -12.09 -13.56
C ASP A 119 -4.53 -11.56 -12.14
N LEU A 120 -4.52 -10.22 -12.02
CA LEU A 120 -4.47 -9.51 -10.75
C LEU A 120 -5.38 -8.28 -10.78
N VAL A 121 -6.07 -8.03 -9.68
CA VAL A 121 -6.73 -6.76 -9.36
C VAL A 121 -5.98 -6.10 -8.20
N ILE A 122 -5.68 -4.82 -8.33
CA ILE A 122 -5.17 -3.98 -7.25
C ILE A 122 -6.17 -2.82 -7.05
N ALA A 123 -6.56 -2.59 -5.81
CA ALA A 123 -7.38 -1.47 -5.42
C ALA A 123 -6.72 -0.69 -4.29
N THR A 124 -6.74 0.64 -4.34
CA THR A 124 -6.38 1.47 -3.20
C THR A 124 -7.60 2.23 -2.71
N ASP A 125 -7.67 2.49 -1.40
CA ASP A 125 -8.68 3.40 -0.86
C ASP A 125 -8.40 4.87 -1.23
N PRO A 126 -9.28 5.83 -0.91
CA PRO A 126 -9.17 7.19 -1.45
C PRO A 126 -7.90 7.96 -1.08
N ASP A 127 -7.31 7.73 0.06
CA ASP A 127 -6.03 8.34 0.48
C ASP A 127 -4.82 7.42 0.26
N ALA A 128 -5.06 6.23 -0.33
CA ALA A 128 -4.08 5.27 -0.78
C ALA A 128 -3.17 4.73 0.33
N ASP A 129 -3.66 4.67 1.58
CA ASP A 129 -2.94 4.07 2.71
C ASP A 129 -3.28 2.58 2.92
N ARG A 130 -4.28 2.06 2.20
CA ARG A 130 -4.68 0.65 2.18
C ARG A 130 -4.72 0.10 0.77
N MET A 131 -4.38 -1.18 0.63
CA MET A 131 -4.34 -1.86 -0.67
C MET A 131 -5.06 -3.21 -0.59
N GLY A 132 -6.15 -3.36 -1.34
CA GLY A 132 -6.82 -4.63 -1.57
C GLY A 132 -6.34 -5.32 -2.85
N ILE A 133 -6.26 -6.64 -2.84
CA ILE A 133 -5.87 -7.44 -4.01
C ILE A 133 -6.86 -8.59 -4.24
N ALA A 134 -7.10 -8.88 -5.51
CA ALA A 134 -7.73 -10.14 -5.91
C ALA A 134 -6.90 -10.81 -6.99
N VAL A 135 -6.78 -12.12 -6.91
CA VAL A 135 -5.98 -12.93 -7.84
C VAL A 135 -6.85 -14.00 -8.48
N ARG A 136 -6.46 -14.44 -9.67
CA ARG A 136 -7.12 -15.55 -10.34
C ARG A 136 -6.65 -16.87 -9.74
N ASP A 137 -7.58 -17.68 -9.26
CA ASP A 137 -7.30 -19.02 -8.73
C ASP A 137 -7.10 -20.06 -9.84
N ASN A 138 -6.82 -21.31 -9.44
CA ASN A 138 -6.60 -22.41 -10.37
C ASN A 138 -7.86 -22.82 -11.14
N GLU A 139 -9.05 -22.39 -10.69
CA GLU A 139 -10.32 -22.61 -11.37
C GLU A 139 -10.66 -21.46 -12.33
N GLY A 140 -9.80 -20.45 -12.38
CA GLY A 140 -9.96 -19.27 -13.24
C GLY A 140 -10.86 -18.18 -12.64
N LYS A 141 -11.20 -18.24 -11.34
CA LYS A 141 -12.06 -17.30 -10.66
C LYS A 141 -11.23 -16.24 -9.92
N MET A 142 -11.68 -14.98 -9.94
CA MET A 142 -11.07 -13.93 -9.13
C MET A 142 -11.43 -14.10 -7.66
N VAL A 143 -10.41 -14.21 -6.80
CA VAL A 143 -10.53 -14.41 -5.36
C VAL A 143 -9.89 -13.23 -4.63
N LEU A 144 -10.68 -12.54 -3.82
CA LEU A 144 -10.22 -11.43 -2.97
C LEU A 144 -9.43 -11.99 -1.78
N PHE A 145 -8.21 -11.47 -1.58
CA PHE A 145 -7.43 -11.75 -0.39
C PHE A 145 -7.87 -10.81 0.74
N ASN A 146 -8.04 -11.34 1.93
CA ASN A 146 -8.25 -10.49 3.11
C ASN A 146 -6.90 -9.92 3.61
N GLY A 147 -6.96 -8.91 4.48
CA GLY A 147 -5.78 -8.23 4.97
C GLY A 147 -4.79 -9.13 5.70
N ASN A 148 -5.27 -10.13 6.44
CA ASN A 148 -4.40 -11.11 7.10
C ASN A 148 -3.62 -11.98 6.10
N GLN A 149 -4.27 -12.40 5.01
CA GLN A 149 -3.63 -13.15 3.94
C GLN A 149 -2.59 -12.30 3.22
N THR A 150 -2.97 -11.07 2.86
CA THR A 150 -2.08 -10.11 2.19
C THR A 150 -0.87 -9.78 3.06
N ALA A 151 -1.08 -9.42 4.33
CA ALA A 151 0.01 -9.09 5.24
C ALA A 151 0.96 -10.28 5.48
N SER A 152 0.43 -11.51 5.60
CA SER A 152 1.25 -12.70 5.76
C SER A 152 2.10 -12.98 4.52
N LEU A 153 1.50 -12.88 3.32
CA LEU A 153 2.20 -13.07 2.06
C LEU A 153 3.31 -12.04 1.87
N MET A 154 3.02 -10.76 2.11
CA MET A 154 3.99 -9.68 1.99
C MET A 154 5.14 -9.84 3.00
N THR A 155 4.84 -10.18 4.26
CA THR A 155 5.86 -10.43 5.28
C THR A 155 6.77 -11.57 4.86
N TYR A 156 6.20 -12.71 4.43
CA TYR A 156 6.98 -13.85 3.96
C TYR A 156 7.87 -13.48 2.76
N TYR A 157 7.31 -12.81 1.76
CA TYR A 157 8.05 -12.39 0.57
C TYR A 157 9.24 -11.48 0.93
N ILE A 158 8.99 -10.46 1.76
CA ILE A 158 10.02 -9.50 2.13
C ILE A 158 11.16 -10.18 2.90
N LEU A 159 10.83 -11.01 3.90
CA LEU A 159 11.84 -11.71 4.70
C LEU A 159 12.62 -12.69 3.83
N LYS A 160 11.92 -13.48 3.00
CA LYS A 160 12.55 -14.45 2.10
C LYS A 160 13.51 -13.78 1.11
N ARG A 161 13.08 -12.69 0.47
CA ARG A 161 13.96 -11.96 -0.47
C ARG A 161 15.13 -11.31 0.22
N ARG A 162 14.94 -10.73 1.39
CA ARG A 162 16.06 -10.16 2.17
C ARG A 162 17.06 -11.23 2.64
N GLU A 163 16.58 -12.43 2.99
CA GLU A 163 17.45 -13.58 3.28
C GLU A 163 18.29 -13.95 2.05
N GLU A 164 17.65 -14.13 0.88
CA GLU A 164 18.33 -14.47 -0.38
C GLU A 164 19.34 -13.42 -0.83
N LEU A 165 19.06 -12.15 -0.58
CA LEU A 165 19.94 -11.02 -0.87
C LEU A 165 21.04 -10.81 0.21
N GLY A 166 21.04 -11.59 1.29
CA GLY A 166 21.98 -11.42 2.41
C GLY A 166 21.79 -10.13 3.21
N THR A 167 20.61 -9.51 3.12
CA THR A 167 20.28 -8.26 3.81
C THR A 167 19.40 -8.44 5.05
N LEU A 168 19.08 -9.69 5.40
CA LEU A 168 18.35 -10.04 6.61
C LEU A 168 19.35 -10.38 7.73
N GLY A 169 19.76 -9.39 8.51
CA GLY A 169 20.76 -9.51 9.59
C GLY A 169 20.20 -9.21 10.96
N GLU A 170 21.10 -9.13 11.95
CA GLU A 170 20.77 -8.78 13.34
C GLU A 170 20.12 -7.39 13.44
N GLY A 171 19.33 -7.17 14.50
CA GLY A 171 18.68 -5.90 14.78
C GLY A 171 17.42 -5.61 13.97
N LYS A 172 17.02 -6.50 13.06
CA LYS A 172 15.81 -6.34 12.26
C LYS A 172 14.58 -6.82 13.02
N TYR A 173 13.43 -6.16 12.77
CA TYR A 173 12.17 -6.51 13.43
C TYR A 173 10.94 -6.22 12.55
N VAL A 174 9.86 -6.89 12.88
CA VAL A 174 8.52 -6.71 12.27
C VAL A 174 7.56 -6.23 13.36
N VAL A 175 6.56 -5.45 12.98
CA VAL A 175 5.52 -4.97 13.92
C VAL A 175 4.14 -5.33 13.36
N LYS A 176 3.27 -5.91 14.20
CA LYS A 176 1.87 -6.16 13.85
C LYS A 176 0.93 -5.77 14.99
N THR A 177 -0.34 -5.58 14.67
CA THR A 177 -1.35 -5.37 15.72
C THR A 177 -1.76 -6.70 16.38
N ILE A 178 -2.30 -6.62 17.59
CA ILE A 178 -2.74 -7.80 18.37
C ILE A 178 -3.89 -8.57 17.69
N VAL A 179 -4.68 -7.91 16.83
CA VAL A 179 -5.80 -8.50 16.09
C VAL A 179 -5.37 -9.07 14.73
N THR A 180 -4.16 -8.74 14.26
CA THR A 180 -3.59 -9.30 13.05
C THR A 180 -3.10 -10.73 13.31
N THR A 181 -3.21 -11.60 12.32
CA THR A 181 -2.93 -13.04 12.45
C THR A 181 -1.60 -13.38 13.08
N GLU A 182 -1.57 -14.43 13.92
CA GLU A 182 -0.34 -14.97 14.50
C GLU A 182 0.53 -15.71 13.47
N LEU A 183 0.01 -16.02 12.28
CA LEU A 183 0.83 -16.58 11.19
C LEU A 183 2.04 -15.69 10.85
N ILE A 184 1.90 -14.37 10.96
CA ILE A 184 3.02 -13.43 10.78
C ILE A 184 4.13 -13.70 11.80
N ARG A 185 3.78 -14.00 13.07
CA ARG A 185 4.78 -14.36 14.07
C ARG A 185 5.52 -15.64 13.69
N GLU A 186 4.79 -16.70 13.32
CA GLU A 186 5.40 -17.97 12.93
C GLU A 186 6.30 -17.82 11.70
N ILE A 187 5.88 -17.01 10.72
CA ILE A 187 6.72 -16.66 9.58
C ILE A 187 8.02 -15.99 10.07
N CYS A 188 7.93 -14.94 10.89
CA CYS A 188 9.09 -14.21 11.38
C CYS A 188 10.03 -15.10 12.21
N GLU A 189 9.49 -15.94 13.07
CA GLU A 189 10.26 -16.90 13.89
C GLU A 189 11.03 -17.87 13.00
N SER A 190 10.47 -18.30 11.86
CA SER A 190 11.17 -19.17 10.91
C SER A 190 12.40 -18.53 10.26
N PHE A 191 12.46 -17.19 10.24
CA PHE A 191 13.61 -16.39 9.79
C PHE A 191 14.46 -15.84 10.95
N GLY A 192 14.12 -16.16 12.19
CA GLY A 192 14.83 -15.63 13.38
C GLY A 192 14.59 -14.14 13.62
N ILE A 193 13.49 -13.57 13.12
CA ILE A 193 13.17 -12.14 13.22
C ILE A 193 12.15 -11.91 14.34
N PRO A 194 12.45 -11.01 15.32
CA PRO A 194 11.52 -10.67 16.38
C PRO A 194 10.30 -9.89 15.85
N VAL A 195 9.14 -10.14 16.49
CA VAL A 195 7.87 -9.47 16.19
C VAL A 195 7.37 -8.72 17.41
N TYR A 196 7.10 -7.44 17.23
CA TYR A 196 6.40 -6.63 18.23
C TYR A 196 4.91 -6.65 17.99
N ASN A 197 4.13 -6.96 19.03
CA ASN A 197 2.67 -6.84 19.02
C ASN A 197 2.28 -5.51 19.66
N VAL A 198 1.43 -4.75 18.95
CA VAL A 198 0.92 -3.46 19.41
C VAL A 198 -0.61 -3.42 19.38
N LEU A 199 -1.21 -2.41 19.98
CA LEU A 199 -2.63 -2.14 19.85
C LEU A 199 -2.96 -1.72 18.40
N THR A 200 -4.23 -1.85 18.01
CA THR A 200 -4.71 -1.43 16.69
C THR A 200 -4.51 0.06 16.47
N GLY A 201 -3.96 0.41 15.33
CA GLY A 201 -3.67 1.78 14.89
C GLY A 201 -2.20 2.00 14.56
N PHE A 202 -1.92 2.50 13.36
CA PHE A 202 -0.55 2.74 12.87
C PHE A 202 0.30 3.62 13.79
N LYS A 203 -0.32 4.48 14.61
CA LYS A 203 0.41 5.26 15.63
C LYS A 203 1.21 4.39 16.60
N TYR A 204 0.72 3.20 16.95
CA TYR A 204 1.42 2.27 17.83
C TYR A 204 2.55 1.53 17.12
N ILE A 205 2.37 1.23 15.82
CA ILE A 205 3.45 0.72 14.97
C ILE A 205 4.55 1.77 14.88
N ALA A 206 4.21 3.02 14.54
CA ALA A 206 5.13 4.14 14.44
C ALA A 206 5.85 4.43 15.77
N GLU A 207 5.18 4.25 16.93
CA GLU A 207 5.80 4.40 18.25
C GLU A 207 6.92 3.36 18.48
N VAL A 208 6.71 2.10 18.08
CA VAL A 208 7.74 1.06 18.16
C VAL A 208 8.90 1.36 17.22
N VAL A 209 8.61 1.76 15.97
CA VAL A 209 9.64 2.16 14.99
C VAL A 209 10.49 3.28 15.55
N LYS A 210 9.87 4.35 16.06
CA LYS A 210 10.58 5.49 16.65
C LYS A 210 11.42 5.09 17.88
N ARG A 211 10.91 4.21 18.73
CA ARG A 211 11.63 3.75 19.92
C ARG A 211 12.90 2.97 19.58
N ASN A 212 12.87 2.21 18.50
CA ASN A 212 13.98 1.38 18.05
C ASN A 212 14.88 2.04 16.98
N GLU A 213 14.63 3.27 16.61
CA GLU A 213 15.32 4.01 15.52
C GLU A 213 16.86 3.97 15.62
N ALA A 214 17.41 3.98 16.85
CA ALA A 214 18.85 3.96 17.07
C ALA A 214 19.44 2.54 17.24
N THR A 215 18.62 1.51 17.40
CA THR A 215 19.05 0.17 17.83
C THR A 215 18.62 -0.95 16.91
N GLY A 216 17.70 -0.70 15.98
CA GLY A 216 17.17 -1.71 15.09
C GLY A 216 16.69 -1.13 13.77
N GLU A 217 16.34 -2.00 12.82
CA GLU A 217 15.79 -1.68 11.52
C GLU A 217 14.40 -2.28 11.38
N PHE A 218 13.40 -1.45 11.15
CA PHE A 218 12.04 -1.88 10.84
C PHE A 218 11.99 -2.46 9.42
N VAL A 219 11.63 -3.73 9.32
CA VAL A 219 11.54 -4.41 8.03
C VAL A 219 10.20 -4.15 7.36
N CYS A 220 9.13 -4.47 8.07
CA CYS A 220 7.76 -4.26 7.63
C CYS A 220 6.79 -4.42 8.80
N GLY A 221 5.54 -4.05 8.57
CA GLY A 221 4.48 -4.26 9.53
C GLY A 221 3.15 -3.71 9.06
N GLY A 222 2.08 -4.14 9.69
CA GLY A 222 0.76 -3.74 9.26
C GLY A 222 -0.38 -4.25 10.11
N GLU A 223 -1.55 -4.02 9.58
CA GLU A 223 -2.83 -4.35 10.17
C GLU A 223 -3.64 -5.27 9.26
N GLU A 224 -4.56 -6.02 9.86
CA GLU A 224 -5.53 -6.85 9.12
C GLU A 224 -6.46 -6.01 8.23
N SER A 225 -6.55 -4.70 8.49
CA SER A 225 -7.35 -3.73 7.73
C SER A 225 -6.64 -3.20 6.47
N TYR A 226 -5.74 -3.98 5.87
CA TYR A 226 -5.05 -3.73 4.60
C TYR A 226 -3.99 -2.63 4.62
N GLY A 227 -3.76 -1.97 5.76
CA GLY A 227 -2.62 -1.07 5.94
C GLY A 227 -1.32 -1.83 6.14
N PHE A 228 -0.27 -1.53 5.36
CA PHE A 228 1.01 -2.21 5.46
C PHE A 228 2.16 -1.28 5.09
N ASN A 229 3.16 -1.21 5.96
CA ASN A 229 4.38 -0.41 5.76
C ASN A 229 5.58 -1.31 5.47
N VAL A 230 6.43 -0.87 4.54
CA VAL A 230 7.68 -1.53 4.17
C VAL A 230 8.85 -0.57 4.38
N GLY A 231 9.77 -0.93 5.27
CA GLY A 231 10.95 -0.11 5.55
C GLY A 231 10.64 1.20 6.27
N GLU A 232 11.65 2.05 6.36
CA GLU A 232 11.64 3.28 7.18
C GLU A 232 11.74 4.57 6.34
N PHE A 233 11.61 4.50 5.02
CA PHE A 233 11.87 5.64 4.14
C PHE A 233 10.77 6.73 4.20
N VAL A 234 9.54 6.36 4.56
CA VAL A 234 8.40 7.26 4.83
C VAL A 234 7.83 6.93 6.20
N ARG A 235 7.56 7.97 7.01
CA ARG A 235 7.03 7.85 8.37
C ARG A 235 5.84 8.79 8.58
#